data_4c870c87e539176dfee116aa61e6f983
#
_entry.id   4c870c87e539176dfee116aa61e6f983
#
_cell.length_a   1.000
_cell.length_b   1.000
_cell.length_c   1.000
_cell.angle_alpha   90.00
_cell.angle_beta   90.00
_cell.angle_gamma   90.00
#
_symmetry.space_group_name_H-M   'P 1'
#
loop_
_entity.id
_entity.type
_entity.pdbx_description
1 polymer ?
#
loop_
_entity_poly.entity_id
_entity_poly.type
_entity_poly.pdbx_seq_one_letter_code
_entity_poly.pdbx_strand_id
1 'polypeptide(L)'
;MKYERFEDLPVWQTAIELAVGVYNLTRDRFYNQPGDLRSQLRRASLSVSNNIAEGFERGSTAELLAFLYIARGSCGETRSMLLFTERFPEPAHLKSEISNLKSLAESCSRQIRAWADSLQNSDIKGQRHLNDKTRDIYQARKRSEAFEKQLEEMLRKVCPQDYPPEEQ
;
A
#
# COMPACT_ATOMS: atom_id res chain seq x y z
N MET A 1 1.22 15.02 -3.67
CA MET A 1 0.46 14.81 -4.92
C MET A 1 -0.81 14.05 -4.55
N LYS A 2 -1.99 14.53 -4.94
CA LYS A 2 -3.25 13.88 -4.61
C LYS A 2 -3.67 13.06 -5.84
N TYR A 3 -3.70 11.74 -5.70
CA TYR A 3 -4.25 10.84 -6.73
C TYR A 3 -5.76 10.76 -6.56
N GLU A 4 -6.50 10.86 -7.66
CA GLU A 4 -7.96 10.76 -7.67
C GLU A 4 -8.43 9.35 -8.03
N ARG A 5 -7.60 8.58 -8.72
CA ARG A 5 -7.89 7.23 -9.19
C ARG A 5 -6.75 6.30 -8.81
N PHE A 6 -7.07 5.03 -8.51
CA PHE A 6 -6.05 4.04 -8.18
C PHE A 6 -5.13 3.73 -9.37
N GLU A 7 -5.65 3.86 -10.60
CA GLU A 7 -4.87 3.64 -11.83
C GLU A 7 -3.70 4.61 -11.98
N ASP A 8 -3.78 5.79 -11.34
CA ASP A 8 -2.73 6.81 -11.39
C ASP A 8 -1.62 6.56 -10.36
N LEU A 9 -1.79 5.55 -9.47
CA LEU A 9 -0.82 5.18 -8.45
C LEU A 9 0.38 4.44 -9.08
N PRO A 10 1.63 4.92 -8.94
CA PRO A 10 2.81 4.21 -9.44
C PRO A 10 2.92 2.79 -8.92
N VAL A 11 2.55 2.56 -7.66
CA VAL A 11 2.57 1.23 -7.04
C VAL A 11 1.56 0.28 -7.68
N TRP A 12 0.39 0.78 -8.08
CA TRP A 12 -0.61 -0.03 -8.78
C TRP A 12 -0.13 -0.38 -10.20
N GLN A 13 0.50 0.56 -10.91
CA GLN A 13 1.11 0.32 -12.21
C GLN A 13 2.19 -0.79 -12.13
N THR A 14 3.08 -0.70 -11.14
CA THR A 14 4.09 -1.74 -10.89
C THR A 14 3.43 -3.10 -10.58
N ALA A 15 2.32 -3.12 -9.85
CA ALA A 15 1.59 -4.34 -9.52
C ALA A 15 0.93 -4.98 -10.76
N ILE A 16 0.37 -4.17 -11.67
CA ILE A 16 -0.19 -4.64 -12.95
C ILE A 16 0.92 -5.20 -13.86
N GLU A 17 2.06 -4.52 -13.96
CA GLU A 17 3.22 -5.03 -14.71
C GLU A 17 3.66 -6.39 -14.19
N LEU A 18 3.74 -6.56 -12.86
CA LEU A 18 4.04 -7.85 -12.23
C LEU A 18 3.03 -8.92 -12.62
N ALA A 19 1.73 -8.63 -12.53
CA ALA A 19 0.68 -9.57 -12.88
C ALA A 19 0.74 -9.99 -14.35
N VAL A 20 0.87 -9.03 -15.26
CA VAL A 20 0.99 -9.27 -16.71
C VAL A 20 2.23 -10.11 -17.02
N GLY A 21 3.37 -9.77 -16.41
CA GLY A 21 4.61 -10.53 -16.57
C GLY A 21 4.47 -11.98 -16.10
N VAL A 22 3.86 -12.20 -14.94
CA VAL A 22 3.56 -13.55 -14.42
C VAL A 22 2.61 -14.32 -15.35
N TYR A 23 1.57 -13.67 -15.89
CA TYR A 23 0.68 -14.31 -16.86
C TYR A 23 1.41 -14.72 -18.14
N ASN A 24 2.36 -13.91 -18.62
CA ASN A 24 3.18 -14.22 -19.79
C ASN A 24 4.15 -15.38 -19.49
N LEU A 25 4.91 -15.28 -18.40
CA LEU A 25 5.83 -16.34 -17.94
C LEU A 25 5.12 -17.69 -17.84
N THR A 26 3.94 -17.71 -17.26
CA THR A 26 3.16 -18.93 -17.00
C THR A 26 2.44 -19.49 -18.22
N ARG A 27 2.62 -18.91 -19.43
CA ARG A 27 2.22 -19.53 -20.71
C ARG A 27 3.19 -20.60 -21.14
N ASP A 28 4.43 -20.56 -20.63
CA ASP A 28 5.43 -21.56 -20.96
C ASP A 28 4.96 -22.95 -20.52
N ARG A 29 5.34 -23.96 -21.31
CA ARG A 29 4.99 -25.37 -21.07
C ARG A 29 5.50 -25.91 -19.73
N PHE A 30 6.56 -25.31 -19.17
CA PHE A 30 7.07 -25.66 -17.85
C PHE A 30 5.96 -25.58 -16.77
N TYR A 31 5.09 -24.59 -16.86
CA TYR A 31 3.99 -24.40 -15.93
C TYR A 31 2.74 -25.26 -16.23
N ASN A 32 2.79 -26.15 -17.23
CA ASN A 32 1.71 -27.10 -17.55
C ASN A 32 1.82 -28.42 -16.77
N GLN A 33 2.84 -28.55 -15.94
CA GLN A 33 3.04 -29.75 -15.14
C GLN A 33 1.90 -29.94 -14.10
N PRO A 34 1.68 -31.20 -13.65
CA PRO A 34 0.73 -31.47 -12.59
C PRO A 34 1.00 -30.63 -11.34
N GLY A 35 -0.05 -30.13 -10.72
CA GLY A 35 0.02 -29.20 -9.60
C GLY A 35 -0.61 -27.85 -9.94
N ASP A 36 -0.73 -26.99 -8.97
CA ASP A 36 -1.46 -25.72 -9.11
C ASP A 36 -0.56 -24.48 -9.08
N LEU A 37 0.77 -24.66 -9.23
CA LEU A 37 1.76 -23.56 -9.20
C LEU A 37 1.40 -22.43 -10.15
N ARG A 38 1.00 -22.76 -11.40
CA ARG A 38 0.54 -21.77 -12.39
C ARG A 38 -0.64 -20.95 -11.83
N SER A 39 -1.64 -21.62 -11.32
CA SER A 39 -2.84 -21.01 -10.81
C SER A 39 -2.56 -20.15 -9.58
N GLN A 40 -1.77 -20.64 -8.65
CA GLN A 40 -1.39 -19.92 -7.44
C GLN A 40 -0.55 -18.69 -7.75
N LEU A 41 0.45 -18.81 -8.64
CA LEU A 41 1.32 -17.69 -9.03
C LEU A 41 0.52 -16.57 -9.70
N ARG A 42 -0.41 -16.92 -10.60
CA ARG A 42 -1.32 -15.95 -11.23
C ARG A 42 -2.23 -15.27 -10.23
N ARG A 43 -2.83 -16.03 -9.31
CA ARG A 43 -3.72 -15.46 -8.28
C ARG A 43 -2.96 -14.54 -7.34
N ALA A 44 -1.80 -14.95 -6.86
CA ALA A 44 -0.99 -14.13 -5.96
C ALA A 44 -0.55 -12.83 -6.64
N SER A 45 -0.06 -12.88 -7.87
CA SER A 45 0.39 -11.67 -8.58
C SER A 45 -0.77 -10.70 -8.86
N LEU A 46 -1.94 -11.20 -9.28
CA LEU A 46 -3.11 -10.37 -9.52
C LEU A 46 -3.70 -9.82 -8.21
N SER A 47 -3.61 -10.56 -7.12
CA SER A 47 -4.05 -10.14 -5.80
C SER A 47 -3.35 -8.87 -5.32
N VAL A 48 -2.11 -8.61 -5.76
CA VAL A 48 -1.39 -7.38 -5.40
C VAL A 48 -2.15 -6.14 -5.87
N SER A 49 -2.41 -6.05 -7.19
CA SER A 49 -3.11 -4.90 -7.79
C SER A 49 -4.56 -4.77 -7.30
N ASN A 50 -5.25 -5.90 -7.13
CA ASN A 50 -6.63 -5.91 -6.65
C ASN A 50 -6.75 -5.35 -5.23
N ASN A 51 -5.86 -5.74 -4.31
CA ASN A 51 -5.89 -5.24 -2.95
C ASN A 51 -5.47 -3.76 -2.87
N ILE A 52 -4.56 -3.28 -3.72
CA ILE A 52 -4.25 -1.85 -3.81
C ILE A 52 -5.49 -1.08 -4.27
N ALA A 53 -6.16 -1.52 -5.31
CA ALA A 53 -7.37 -0.89 -5.83
C ALA A 53 -8.50 -0.91 -4.78
N GLU A 54 -8.79 -2.08 -4.19
CA GLU A 54 -9.81 -2.21 -3.16
C GLU A 54 -9.54 -1.30 -1.97
N GLY A 55 -8.30 -1.30 -1.45
CA GLY A 55 -7.93 -0.42 -0.34
C GLY A 55 -8.04 1.06 -0.68
N PHE A 56 -7.74 1.44 -1.93
CA PHE A 56 -7.89 2.82 -2.40
C PHE A 56 -9.35 3.27 -2.42
N GLU A 57 -10.26 2.41 -2.87
CA GLU A 57 -11.71 2.68 -2.91
C GLU A 57 -12.39 2.63 -1.53
N ARG A 58 -11.70 2.10 -0.49
CA ARG A 58 -12.23 2.12 0.88
C ARG A 58 -12.22 3.54 1.46
N GLY A 59 -13.19 3.80 2.34
CA GLY A 59 -13.45 5.13 2.87
C GLY A 59 -12.48 5.61 3.96
N SER A 60 -11.69 4.75 4.56
CA SER A 60 -10.83 5.08 5.70
C SER A 60 -9.36 4.72 5.48
N THR A 61 -8.46 5.46 6.16
CA THR A 61 -7.01 5.15 6.15
C THR A 61 -6.70 3.80 6.79
N ALA A 62 -7.45 3.40 7.81
CA ALA A 62 -7.26 2.11 8.47
C ALA A 62 -7.56 0.92 7.54
N GLU A 63 -8.65 0.99 6.78
CA GLU A 63 -8.97 -0.02 5.78
C GLU A 63 -7.92 -0.05 4.66
N LEU A 64 -7.53 1.11 4.12
CA LEU A 64 -6.46 1.16 3.12
C LEU A 64 -5.18 0.48 3.63
N LEU A 65 -4.73 0.77 4.85
CA LEU A 65 -3.55 0.15 5.44
C LEU A 65 -3.69 -1.37 5.53
N ALA A 66 -4.86 -1.88 5.95
CA ALA A 66 -5.12 -3.33 6.00
C ALA A 66 -4.95 -3.98 4.61
N PHE A 67 -5.53 -3.39 3.57
CA PHE A 67 -5.42 -3.88 2.20
C PHE A 67 -4.00 -3.76 1.63
N LEU A 68 -3.27 -2.71 1.98
CA LEU A 68 -1.85 -2.56 1.60
C LEU A 68 -0.99 -3.67 2.22
N TYR A 69 -1.24 -4.08 3.45
CA TYR A 69 -0.52 -5.21 4.05
C TYR A 69 -0.88 -6.54 3.39
N ILE A 70 -2.14 -6.75 2.98
CA ILE A 70 -2.54 -7.93 2.20
C ILE A 70 -1.85 -7.92 0.83
N ALA A 71 -1.84 -6.79 0.12
CA ALA A 71 -1.14 -6.62 -1.15
C ALA A 71 0.36 -6.94 -1.02
N ARG A 72 0.99 -6.45 0.05
CA ARG A 72 2.39 -6.73 0.35
C ARG A 72 2.65 -8.21 0.63
N GLY A 73 1.75 -8.89 1.34
CA GLY A 73 1.79 -10.33 1.52
C GLY A 73 1.75 -11.08 0.19
N SER A 74 0.87 -10.66 -0.73
CA SER A 74 0.75 -11.22 -2.08
C SER A 74 2.01 -11.01 -2.94
N CYS A 75 2.74 -9.87 -2.77
CA CYS A 75 4.07 -9.70 -3.38
C CYS A 75 5.07 -10.73 -2.85
N GLY A 76 5.07 -10.97 -1.54
CA GLY A 76 5.92 -11.97 -0.90
C GLY A 76 5.63 -13.38 -1.39
N GLU A 77 4.36 -13.73 -1.50
CA GLU A 77 3.90 -15.02 -2.02
C GLU A 77 4.31 -15.24 -3.48
N THR A 78 4.08 -14.23 -4.34
CA THR A 78 4.54 -14.25 -5.75
C THR A 78 6.04 -14.45 -5.84
N ARG A 79 6.83 -13.68 -5.07
CA ARG A 79 8.28 -13.79 -5.04
C ARG A 79 8.75 -15.15 -4.55
N SER A 80 8.09 -15.72 -3.52
CA SER A 80 8.41 -17.04 -2.99
C SER A 80 8.22 -18.13 -4.04
N MET A 81 7.12 -18.08 -4.80
CA MET A 81 6.85 -19.05 -5.86
C MET A 81 7.83 -18.90 -7.05
N LEU A 82 8.25 -17.68 -7.39
CA LEU A 82 9.30 -17.45 -8.40
C LEU A 82 10.66 -18.01 -7.94
N LEU A 83 11.02 -17.83 -6.67
CA LEU A 83 12.21 -18.43 -6.07
C LEU A 83 12.13 -19.96 -6.02
N PHE A 84 10.95 -20.52 -5.77
CA PHE A 84 10.71 -21.95 -5.86
C PHE A 84 10.94 -22.45 -7.29
N THR A 85 10.39 -21.78 -8.29
CA THR A 85 10.59 -22.12 -9.71
C THR A 85 12.08 -22.15 -10.09
N GLU A 86 12.88 -21.20 -9.60
CA GLU A 86 14.32 -21.15 -9.84
C GLU A 86 15.10 -22.38 -9.34
N ARG A 87 14.53 -23.15 -8.38
CA ARG A 87 15.16 -24.37 -7.86
C ARG A 87 14.97 -25.59 -8.77
N PHE A 88 14.09 -25.48 -9.76
CA PHE A 88 13.90 -26.53 -10.75
C PHE A 88 14.86 -26.35 -11.94
N PRO A 89 15.17 -27.45 -12.65
CA PRO A 89 15.93 -27.37 -13.90
C PRO A 89 15.03 -26.85 -15.03
N GLU A 90 14.63 -25.56 -14.92
CA GLU A 90 13.82 -24.89 -15.93
C GLU A 90 14.64 -24.55 -17.19
N PRO A 91 13.98 -24.31 -18.32
CA PRO A 91 14.64 -23.86 -19.54
C PRO A 91 15.41 -22.55 -19.31
N ALA A 92 16.61 -22.45 -19.89
CA ALA A 92 17.49 -21.30 -19.70
C ALA A 92 16.85 -19.95 -20.09
N HIS A 93 15.92 -19.95 -21.06
CA HIS A 93 15.22 -18.75 -21.51
C HIS A 93 14.27 -18.15 -20.47
N LEU A 94 13.84 -18.91 -19.46
CA LEU A 94 12.97 -18.40 -18.38
C LEU A 94 13.74 -17.71 -17.25
N LYS A 95 15.05 -17.96 -17.10
CA LYS A 95 15.85 -17.45 -15.98
C LYS A 95 15.85 -15.93 -15.88
N SER A 96 16.04 -15.26 -17.01
CA SER A 96 16.05 -13.79 -17.06
C SER A 96 14.69 -13.20 -16.69
N GLU A 97 13.61 -13.78 -17.21
CA GLU A 97 12.25 -13.31 -16.93
C GLU A 97 11.86 -13.55 -15.46
N ILE A 98 12.19 -14.73 -14.90
CA ILE A 98 11.99 -15.02 -13.48
C ILE A 98 12.74 -14.03 -12.60
N SER A 99 14.02 -13.72 -12.93
CA SER A 99 14.83 -12.75 -12.18
C SER A 99 14.23 -11.35 -12.23
N ASN A 100 13.76 -10.91 -13.39
CA ASN A 100 13.11 -9.61 -13.57
C ASN A 100 11.82 -9.53 -12.74
N LEU A 101 10.97 -10.56 -12.78
CA LEU A 101 9.72 -10.58 -12.03
C LEU A 101 9.94 -10.63 -10.51
N LYS A 102 10.98 -11.31 -10.03
CA LYS A 102 11.38 -11.25 -8.61
C LYS A 102 11.75 -9.83 -8.19
N SER A 103 12.55 -9.16 -9.01
CA SER A 103 12.96 -7.77 -8.75
C SER A 103 11.77 -6.82 -8.77
N LEU A 104 10.82 -7.04 -9.68
CA LEU A 104 9.59 -6.26 -9.79
C LEU A 104 8.67 -6.48 -8.56
N ALA A 105 8.50 -7.74 -8.11
CA ALA A 105 7.74 -8.06 -6.91
C ALA A 105 8.35 -7.43 -5.66
N GLU A 106 9.68 -7.41 -5.56
CA GLU A 106 10.38 -6.75 -4.48
C GLU A 106 10.23 -5.23 -4.52
N SER A 107 10.35 -4.62 -5.70
CA SER A 107 10.12 -3.19 -5.89
C SER A 107 8.69 -2.80 -5.48
N CYS A 108 7.70 -3.54 -5.93
CA CYS A 108 6.30 -3.34 -5.56
C CYS A 108 6.10 -3.42 -4.03
N SER A 109 6.65 -4.44 -3.38
CA SER A 109 6.60 -4.60 -1.92
C SER A 109 7.22 -3.42 -1.17
N ARG A 110 8.35 -2.87 -1.66
CA ARG A 110 8.98 -1.66 -1.08
C ARG A 110 8.11 -0.41 -1.25
N GLN A 111 7.51 -0.23 -2.43
CA GLN A 111 6.60 0.89 -2.70
C GLN A 111 5.37 0.84 -1.78
N ILE A 112 4.75 -0.35 -1.63
CA ILE A 112 3.61 -0.55 -0.72
C ILE A 112 4.01 -0.20 0.71
N ARG A 113 5.17 -0.66 1.17
CA ARG A 113 5.67 -0.35 2.52
C ARG A 113 5.86 1.14 2.71
N ALA A 114 6.56 1.81 1.81
CA ALA A 114 6.81 3.25 1.90
C ALA A 114 5.51 4.05 1.94
N TRP A 115 4.50 3.62 1.16
CA TRP A 115 3.19 4.25 1.21
C TRP A 115 2.46 3.99 2.53
N ALA A 116 2.47 2.75 3.02
CA ALA A 116 1.87 2.41 4.31
C ALA A 116 2.52 3.20 5.46
N ASP A 117 3.86 3.27 5.49
CA ASP A 117 4.61 4.05 6.48
C ASP A 117 4.24 5.55 6.42
N SER A 118 4.10 6.12 5.21
CA SER A 118 3.64 7.50 5.01
C SER A 118 2.22 7.74 5.53
N LEU A 119 1.30 6.79 5.32
CA LEU A 119 -0.08 6.88 5.82
C LEU A 119 -0.15 6.78 7.34
N GLN A 120 0.65 5.90 7.95
CA GLN A 120 0.70 5.76 9.41
C GLN A 120 1.21 7.02 10.11
N ASN A 121 2.15 7.72 9.47
CA ASN A 121 2.74 8.95 9.99
C ASN A 121 1.97 10.21 9.58
N SER A 122 0.83 10.07 8.87
CA SER A 122 0.01 11.21 8.47
C SER A 122 -1.00 11.57 9.55
N ASP A 123 -1.33 12.86 9.63
CA ASP A 123 -2.38 13.38 10.54
C ASP A 123 -3.80 12.95 10.12
N ILE A 124 -3.95 12.34 8.94
CA ILE A 124 -5.24 11.92 8.39
C ILE A 124 -5.59 10.52 8.94
N LYS A 125 -6.20 10.48 10.11
CA LYS A 125 -6.62 9.24 10.78
C LYS A 125 -8.10 8.88 10.58
N GLY A 126 -8.79 9.43 9.58
CA GLY A 126 -10.22 9.27 9.41
C GLY A 126 -10.67 8.92 8.01
N GLN A 127 -11.88 9.32 7.69
CA GLN A 127 -12.48 9.15 6.38
C GLN A 127 -11.68 9.86 5.29
N ARG A 128 -11.38 9.16 4.21
CA ARG A 128 -10.54 9.64 3.08
C ARG A 128 -11.36 10.29 1.97
N HIS A 129 -12.55 9.77 1.70
CA HIS A 129 -13.49 10.32 0.73
C HIS A 129 -14.40 11.32 1.45
N LEU A 130 -13.90 12.54 1.61
CA LEU A 130 -14.68 13.65 2.12
C LEU A 130 -15.50 14.23 0.96
N ASN A 131 -16.82 14.15 1.03
CA ASN A 131 -17.66 15.07 0.26
C ASN A 131 -17.41 16.50 0.77
N ASP A 132 -17.80 17.52 0.00
CA ASP A 132 -17.50 18.93 0.33
C ASP A 132 -17.97 19.28 1.75
N LYS A 133 -19.12 18.77 2.18
CA LYS A 133 -19.66 18.99 3.53
C LYS A 133 -18.78 18.38 4.64
N THR A 134 -18.27 17.16 4.46
CA THR A 134 -17.38 16.53 5.45
C THR A 134 -15.98 17.14 5.42
N ARG A 135 -15.53 17.66 4.26
CA ARG A 135 -14.29 18.44 4.15
C ARG A 135 -14.35 19.72 4.95
N ASP A 136 -15.47 20.44 4.84
CA ASP A 136 -15.69 21.69 5.57
C ASP A 136 -15.75 21.45 7.10
N ILE A 137 -16.43 20.38 7.53
CA ILE A 137 -16.47 19.96 8.94
C ILE A 137 -15.05 19.63 9.43
N TYR A 138 -14.28 18.86 8.67
CA TYR A 138 -12.89 18.52 9.01
C TYR A 138 -11.99 19.77 9.12
N GLN A 139 -12.09 20.68 8.15
CA GLN A 139 -11.34 21.93 8.19
C GLN A 139 -11.75 22.84 9.35
N ALA A 140 -13.05 22.92 9.64
CA ALA A 140 -13.55 23.67 10.78
C ALA A 140 -13.01 23.10 12.11
N ARG A 141 -13.05 21.79 12.27
CA ARG A 141 -12.47 21.10 13.44
C ARG A 141 -10.97 21.38 13.59
N LYS A 142 -10.20 21.25 12.51
CA LYS A 142 -8.76 21.52 12.53
C LYS A 142 -8.43 22.97 12.90
N ARG A 143 -9.27 23.92 12.45
CA ARG A 143 -9.13 25.34 12.85
C ARG A 143 -9.45 25.54 14.32
N SER A 144 -10.49 24.86 14.84
CA SER A 144 -10.85 24.91 16.26
C SER A 144 -9.73 24.38 17.15
N GLU A 145 -9.19 23.19 16.83
CA GLU A 145 -8.07 22.59 17.56
C GLU A 145 -6.81 23.48 17.56
N ALA A 146 -6.51 24.12 16.42
CA ALA A 146 -5.39 25.06 16.32
C ALA A 146 -5.63 26.34 17.15
N PHE A 147 -6.87 26.84 17.16
CA PHE A 147 -7.25 28.00 17.96
C PHE A 147 -7.21 27.69 19.47
N GLU A 148 -7.73 26.55 19.88
CA GLU A 148 -7.68 26.07 21.28
C GLU A 148 -6.22 25.98 21.77
N LYS A 149 -5.32 25.43 20.96
CA LYS A 149 -3.91 25.35 21.29
C LYS A 149 -3.26 26.73 21.42
N GLN A 150 -3.57 27.66 20.51
CA GLN A 150 -3.08 29.04 20.61
C GLN A 150 -3.63 29.78 21.83
N LEU A 151 -4.90 29.55 22.15
CA LEU A 151 -5.55 30.14 23.33
C LEU A 151 -4.90 29.61 24.61
N GLU A 152 -4.66 28.29 24.67
CA GLU A 152 -3.98 27.67 25.82
C GLU A 152 -2.55 28.22 26.00
N GLU A 153 -1.78 28.37 24.89
CA GLU A 153 -0.45 28.99 24.95
C GLU A 153 -0.50 30.46 25.42
N MET A 154 -1.52 31.21 25.02
CA MET A 154 -1.71 32.59 25.50
C MET A 154 -2.10 32.61 26.98
N LEU A 155 -3.02 31.74 27.43
CA LEU A 155 -3.43 31.64 28.81
C LEU A 155 -2.27 31.24 29.74
N ARG A 156 -1.44 30.31 29.34
CA ARG A 156 -0.20 29.94 30.06
C ARG A 156 0.75 31.13 30.25
N LYS A 157 0.78 32.08 29.28
CA LYS A 157 1.61 33.30 29.38
C LYS A 157 1.00 34.37 30.28
N VAL A 158 -0.32 34.51 30.29
CA VAL A 158 -1.06 35.52 31.03
C VAL A 158 -1.36 35.15 32.46
N CYS A 159 -1.69 33.85 32.69
CA CYS A 159 -2.06 33.31 33.99
C CYS A 159 -1.25 32.06 34.32
N PRO A 160 0.08 32.15 34.53
CA PRO A 160 0.94 30.98 34.77
C PRO A 160 0.55 30.15 35.99
N GLN A 161 -0.11 30.74 36.97
CA GLN A 161 -0.55 30.08 38.20
C GLN A 161 -1.67 29.03 37.96
N ASP A 162 -2.48 29.20 36.93
CA ASP A 162 -3.59 28.32 36.60
C ASP A 162 -3.17 27.17 35.65
N TYR A 163 -1.97 27.24 35.11
CA TYR A 163 -1.39 26.28 34.18
C TYR A 163 0.02 25.87 34.61
N PRO A 164 0.17 25.01 35.63
CA PRO A 164 1.48 24.55 36.06
C PRO A 164 2.20 23.78 34.93
N PRO A 165 3.57 23.81 34.90
CA PRO A 165 4.32 23.05 33.92
C PRO A 165 4.01 21.55 34.06
N GLU A 166 3.90 20.86 32.91
CA GLU A 166 3.74 19.39 32.89
C GLU A 166 4.94 18.79 33.60
N GLU A 167 4.71 17.97 34.64
CA GLU A 167 5.76 17.18 35.28
C GLU A 167 6.36 16.21 34.25
N GLN A 168 7.69 16.27 34.06
CA GLN A 168 8.46 15.43 33.16
C GLN A 168 8.61 14.01 33.66
#